data_2685be98ca47ee653bd05b5787d39499
#
_entry.id   2685be98ca47ee653bd05b5787d39499
#
_cell.length_a   1.000
_cell.length_b   1.000
_cell.length_c   1.000
_cell.angle_alpha   90.00
_cell.angle_beta   90.00
_cell.angle_gamma   90.00
#
_symmetry.space_group_name_H-M   'P 1'
#
loop_
_entity.id
_entity.type
_entity.pdbx_description
1 polymer ?
#
loop_
_entity_poly.entity_id
_entity_poly.type
_entity_poly.pdbx_seq_one_letter_code
_entity_poly.pdbx_strand_id
1 'polypeptide(L)'
;RPPRSTLFPYTTLFRSGLIDIIDYGKINDVPFFCTCGVGFDAFVSLQFSKAGRRGPLTYLEKTLLESLKYRPETYELEMDGSTLRYKAFLIACGNASQYGNNAYIAPQATLNDGLLDVTILEPFTVLDVPSLSFQLFNKTIDQNSRIKTFRCQTLRIHRSKPGVVHFDGDPMMMGENVDVKIMKKGLQVIVPRDAEKDTSNVLQRAQDYINGLKQI
;
A
#
# COMPACT_ATOMS: atom_id res chain seq x y z
N ARG A 1 18.61 38.49 4.13
CA ARG A 1 17.29 38.06 3.64
C ARG A 1 17.51 36.75 2.88
N PRO A 2 16.83 35.64 3.25
CA PRO A 2 16.92 34.43 2.44
C PRO A 2 16.39 34.72 1.04
N PRO A 3 16.92 34.06 -0.01
CA PRO A 3 16.48 34.29 -1.37
C PRO A 3 14.99 33.96 -1.51
N ARG A 4 14.25 34.84 -2.18
CA ARG A 4 12.79 34.71 -2.39
C ARG A 4 12.35 33.43 -3.11
N SER A 5 13.30 32.67 -3.65
CA SER A 5 13.08 31.40 -4.37
C SER A 5 12.75 30.19 -3.48
N THR A 6 12.98 30.31 -2.15
CA THR A 6 12.74 29.18 -1.23
C THR A 6 11.39 29.25 -0.50
N LEU A 7 10.59 30.31 -0.75
CA LEU A 7 9.42 30.54 0.11
C LEU A 7 8.17 29.73 -0.21
N PHE A 8 7.98 29.18 -1.42
CA PHE A 8 6.78 28.38 -1.72
C PHE A 8 6.97 27.44 -2.93
N PRO A 9 7.58 26.27 -2.78
CA PRO A 9 7.62 25.27 -3.85
C PRO A 9 6.22 24.83 -4.31
N TYR A 10 5.21 24.90 -3.41
CA TYR A 10 3.82 24.55 -3.70
C TYR A 10 3.10 25.56 -4.61
N THR A 11 3.48 26.83 -4.64
CA THR A 11 2.84 27.82 -5.51
C THR A 11 3.16 27.59 -7.00
N THR A 12 4.31 26.99 -7.30
CA THR A 12 4.67 26.59 -8.65
C THR A 12 3.79 25.44 -9.13
N LEU A 13 3.51 24.46 -8.27
CA LEU A 13 2.62 23.34 -8.58
C LEU A 13 1.22 23.84 -8.96
N PHE A 14 0.64 24.73 -8.16
CA PHE A 14 -0.69 25.29 -8.44
C PHE A 14 -0.73 26.17 -9.70
N ARG A 15 0.38 26.82 -10.07
CA ARG A 15 0.47 27.69 -11.26
C ARG A 15 0.74 26.96 -12.56
N SER A 16 1.50 25.87 -12.50
CA SER A 16 2.00 25.15 -13.68
C SER A 16 1.65 23.68 -13.69
N GLY A 17 0.92 23.18 -12.68
CA GLY A 17 0.49 21.80 -12.60
C GLY A 17 -0.54 21.44 -13.69
N LEU A 18 -0.59 20.17 -14.02
CA LEU A 18 -1.63 19.56 -14.82
C LEU A 18 -2.70 18.97 -13.90
N ILE A 19 -3.95 18.96 -14.38
CA ILE A 19 -5.01 18.20 -13.70
C ILE A 19 -4.96 16.78 -14.28
N ASP A 20 -4.74 15.81 -13.41
CA ASP A 20 -4.87 14.40 -13.72
C ASP A 20 -6.13 13.84 -13.04
N ILE A 21 -6.73 12.84 -13.66
CA ILE A 21 -7.95 12.20 -13.17
C ILE A 21 -7.59 10.76 -12.81
N ILE A 22 -7.66 10.46 -11.52
CA ILE A 22 -7.27 9.17 -10.99
C ILE A 22 -8.46 8.43 -10.37
N ASP A 23 -8.28 7.14 -10.21
CA ASP A 23 -9.18 6.27 -9.49
C ASP A 23 -8.95 6.40 -7.98
N TYR A 24 -9.95 6.02 -7.19
CA TYR A 24 -9.80 5.80 -5.75
C TYR A 24 -10.63 4.59 -5.33
N GLY A 25 -10.29 3.98 -4.21
CA GLY A 25 -11.03 2.84 -3.69
C GLY A 25 -12.04 3.24 -2.62
N LYS A 26 -13.01 2.36 -2.38
CA LYS A 26 -13.87 2.38 -1.18
C LYS A 26 -13.81 1.03 -0.49
N ILE A 27 -13.67 1.05 0.83
CA ILE A 27 -13.84 -0.10 1.70
C ILE A 27 -15.13 0.12 2.51
N ASN A 28 -16.17 -0.67 2.22
CA ASN A 28 -17.57 -0.34 2.53
C ASN A 28 -17.87 1.07 1.98
N ASP A 29 -18.18 2.04 2.86
CA ASP A 29 -18.46 3.43 2.46
C ASP A 29 -17.27 4.37 2.66
N VAL A 30 -16.15 3.88 3.20
CA VAL A 30 -14.97 4.70 3.52
C VAL A 30 -14.04 4.77 2.31
N PRO A 31 -13.71 5.97 1.80
CA PRO A 31 -12.76 6.12 0.70
C PRO A 31 -11.33 5.83 1.16
N PHE A 32 -10.51 5.28 0.25
CA PHE A 32 -9.07 5.17 0.39
C PHE A 32 -8.39 5.51 -0.95
N PHE A 33 -7.16 5.99 -0.91
CA PHE A 33 -6.45 6.47 -2.09
C PHE A 33 -5.25 5.61 -2.47
N CYS A 34 -4.59 5.02 -1.48
CA CYS A 34 -3.44 4.16 -1.70
C CYS A 34 -3.80 2.68 -1.55
N THR A 35 -4.03 2.24 -0.33
CA THR A 35 -4.25 0.82 -0.02
C THR A 35 -5.28 0.65 1.09
N CYS A 36 -5.99 -0.48 1.06
CA CYS A 36 -6.75 -0.96 2.22
C CYS A 36 -6.48 -2.45 2.41
N GLY A 37 -6.86 -2.99 3.56
CA GLY A 37 -6.65 -4.41 3.79
C GLY A 37 -7.15 -4.95 5.12
N VAL A 38 -7.03 -6.26 5.25
CA VAL A 38 -7.40 -7.04 6.42
C VAL A 38 -6.26 -7.98 6.81
N GLY A 39 -6.20 -8.35 8.06
CA GLY A 39 -5.18 -9.26 8.54
C GLY A 39 -4.05 -8.55 9.26
N PHE A 40 -2.83 -8.98 9.05
CA PHE A 40 -1.67 -8.48 9.79
C PHE A 40 -1.39 -7.00 9.53
N ASP A 41 -1.57 -6.50 8.32
CA ASP A 41 -1.40 -5.08 7.99
C ASP A 41 -2.39 -4.17 8.75
N ALA A 42 -3.65 -4.59 8.86
CA ALA A 42 -4.63 -3.90 9.68
C ALA A 42 -4.29 -3.96 11.19
N PHE A 43 -3.77 -5.09 11.65
CA PHE A 43 -3.27 -5.22 13.02
C PHE A 43 -2.11 -4.25 13.29
N VAL A 44 -1.16 -4.15 12.36
CA VAL A 44 -0.04 -3.20 12.42
C VAL A 44 -0.55 -1.76 12.51
N SER A 45 -1.48 -1.38 11.64
CA SER A 45 -2.09 -0.03 11.65
C SER A 45 -2.73 0.29 13.00
N LEU A 46 -3.45 -0.68 13.60
CA LEU A 46 -4.03 -0.52 14.93
C LEU A 46 -2.96 -0.32 16.02
N GLN A 47 -1.86 -1.03 15.94
CA GLN A 47 -0.77 -0.86 16.90
C GLN A 47 -0.09 0.50 16.72
N PHE A 48 0.11 0.96 15.49
CA PHE A 48 0.65 2.29 15.20
C PHE A 48 -0.23 3.41 15.76
N SER A 49 -1.52 3.33 15.60
CA SER A 49 -2.46 4.34 16.11
C SER A 49 -2.42 4.47 17.63
N LYS A 50 -2.12 3.37 18.35
CA LYS A 50 -2.00 3.33 19.83
C LYS A 50 -0.65 3.78 20.36
N ALA A 51 0.42 3.64 19.56
CA ALA A 51 1.80 3.84 20.03
C ALA A 51 2.21 5.31 20.20
N GLY A 52 1.46 6.26 19.61
CA GLY A 52 1.82 7.67 19.64
C GLY A 52 3.17 7.95 18.94
N ARG A 53 3.74 9.16 19.16
CA ARG A 53 4.97 9.64 18.49
C ARG A 53 6.29 9.00 19.00
N ARG A 54 6.35 7.71 19.22
CA ARG A 54 7.62 7.05 19.57
C ARG A 54 8.30 6.52 18.29
N GLY A 55 9.63 6.74 18.19
CA GLY A 55 10.44 6.57 16.98
C GLY A 55 10.22 5.27 16.19
N PRO A 56 10.36 5.32 14.86
CA PRO A 56 9.96 4.24 13.95
C PRO A 56 10.75 2.93 14.13
N LEU A 57 12.00 2.97 14.57
CA LEU A 57 12.86 1.78 14.73
C LEU A 57 12.43 0.87 15.88
N THR A 58 12.15 1.43 17.07
CA THR A 58 11.70 0.63 18.24
C THR A 58 10.34 -0.03 17.99
N TYR A 59 9.56 0.57 17.10
CA TYR A 59 8.26 0.06 16.72
C TYR A 59 8.37 -1.10 15.73
N LEU A 60 9.28 -1.00 14.77
CA LEU A 60 9.53 -2.05 13.78
C LEU A 60 9.95 -3.36 14.46
N GLU A 61 10.84 -3.31 15.45
CA GLU A 61 11.24 -4.50 16.22
C GLU A 61 10.07 -5.15 16.95
N LYS A 62 9.22 -4.37 17.61
CA LYS A 62 8.02 -4.90 18.30
C LYS A 62 7.03 -5.51 17.30
N THR A 63 6.80 -4.86 16.17
CA THR A 63 5.89 -5.33 15.13
C THR A 63 6.39 -6.64 14.52
N LEU A 64 7.69 -6.77 14.28
CA LEU A 64 8.30 -8.04 13.82
C LEU A 64 8.15 -9.16 14.84
N LEU A 65 8.36 -8.89 16.13
CA LEU A 65 8.16 -9.88 17.19
C LEU A 65 6.68 -10.28 17.35
N GLU A 66 5.76 -9.35 17.17
CA GLU A 66 4.32 -9.61 17.22
C GLU A 66 3.83 -10.33 15.95
N SER A 67 4.47 -10.11 14.79
CA SER A 67 4.16 -10.85 13.57
C SER A 67 4.32 -12.37 13.75
N LEU A 68 5.29 -12.79 14.54
CA LEU A 68 5.50 -14.20 14.85
C LEU A 68 4.37 -14.82 15.68
N LYS A 69 3.59 -14.01 16.39
CA LYS A 69 2.44 -14.43 17.20
C LYS A 69 1.12 -14.31 16.45
N TYR A 70 1.09 -13.57 15.34
CA TYR A 70 -0.11 -13.38 14.55
C TYR A 70 -0.53 -14.69 13.89
N ARG A 71 -1.79 -15.05 14.01
CA ARG A 71 -2.34 -16.28 13.42
C ARG A 71 -3.08 -15.94 12.14
N PRO A 72 -2.65 -16.51 10.98
CA PRO A 72 -3.39 -16.37 9.75
C PRO A 72 -4.83 -16.82 9.87
N GLU A 73 -5.76 -16.03 9.33
CA GLU A 73 -7.19 -16.34 9.31
C GLU A 73 -7.62 -16.90 7.94
N THR A 74 -8.78 -17.55 7.90
CA THR A 74 -9.37 -18.01 6.65
C THR A 74 -10.41 -17.01 6.20
N TYR A 75 -10.29 -16.59 4.94
CA TYR A 75 -11.18 -15.65 4.27
C TYR A 75 -11.83 -16.31 3.07
N GLU A 76 -13.08 -15.99 2.82
CA GLU A 76 -13.78 -16.27 1.58
C GLU A 76 -13.84 -14.97 0.78
N LEU A 77 -13.37 -15.02 -0.46
CA LEU A 77 -13.21 -13.87 -1.35
C LEU A 77 -14.13 -14.04 -2.55
N GLU A 78 -15.03 -13.09 -2.74
CA GLU A 78 -15.87 -13.00 -3.93
C GLU A 78 -15.33 -11.85 -4.79
N MET A 79 -14.84 -12.19 -5.99
CA MET A 79 -14.24 -11.25 -6.93
C MET A 79 -14.91 -11.41 -8.29
N ASP A 80 -15.59 -10.36 -8.76
CA ASP A 80 -16.24 -10.31 -10.06
C ASP A 80 -17.07 -11.57 -10.39
N GLY A 81 -17.78 -12.12 -9.37
CA GLY A 81 -18.63 -13.29 -9.49
C GLY A 81 -17.95 -14.66 -9.28
N SER A 82 -16.64 -14.68 -8.97
CA SER A 82 -15.91 -15.89 -8.61
C SER A 82 -15.65 -15.93 -7.11
N THR A 83 -15.86 -17.09 -6.48
CA THR A 83 -15.60 -17.27 -5.05
C THR A 83 -14.38 -18.14 -4.84
N LEU A 84 -13.43 -17.64 -4.03
CA LEU A 84 -12.19 -18.30 -3.66
C LEU A 84 -12.03 -18.31 -2.14
N ARG A 85 -11.35 -19.31 -1.60
CA ARG A 85 -11.08 -19.41 -0.16
C ARG A 85 -9.59 -19.50 0.09
N TYR A 86 -9.08 -18.59 0.92
CA TYR A 86 -7.68 -18.52 1.29
C TYR A 86 -7.48 -18.47 2.80
N LYS A 87 -6.47 -19.20 3.26
CA LYS A 87 -5.87 -18.94 4.58
C LYS A 87 -4.80 -17.89 4.34
N ALA A 88 -4.98 -16.69 4.88
CA ALA A 88 -4.09 -15.56 4.62
C ALA A 88 -3.53 -14.96 5.92
N PHE A 89 -2.30 -14.51 5.84
CA PHE A 89 -1.65 -13.68 6.85
C PHE A 89 -2.13 -12.22 6.72
N LEU A 90 -2.23 -11.73 5.49
CA LEU A 90 -2.88 -10.46 5.13
C LEU A 90 -3.51 -10.55 3.74
N ILE A 91 -4.48 -9.68 3.50
CA ILE A 91 -5.05 -9.39 2.19
C ILE A 91 -5.02 -7.88 2.03
N ALA A 92 -4.19 -7.40 1.10
CA ALA A 92 -4.08 -5.99 0.75
C ALA A 92 -4.74 -5.72 -0.60
N CYS A 93 -5.47 -4.62 -0.69
CA CYS A 93 -6.07 -4.12 -1.93
C CYS A 93 -5.41 -2.80 -2.27
N GLY A 94 -4.64 -2.77 -3.35
CA GLY A 94 -3.94 -1.58 -3.84
C GLY A 94 -4.71 -0.87 -4.94
N ASN A 95 -4.98 0.41 -4.76
CA ASN A 95 -5.21 1.37 -5.83
C ASN A 95 -3.87 1.98 -6.25
N ALA A 96 -2.97 2.18 -5.29
CA ALA A 96 -1.58 2.53 -5.51
C ALA A 96 -0.65 1.36 -5.16
N SER A 97 0.59 1.41 -5.68
CA SER A 97 1.52 0.28 -5.62
C SER A 97 2.15 0.02 -4.25
N GLN A 98 2.11 0.98 -3.32
CA GLN A 98 2.86 0.89 -2.08
C GLN A 98 2.06 1.33 -0.84
N TYR A 99 2.45 0.78 0.32
CA TYR A 99 2.00 1.31 1.62
C TYR A 99 2.63 2.67 1.95
N GLY A 100 3.71 3.05 1.28
CA GLY A 100 4.57 4.19 1.55
C GLY A 100 6.02 3.77 1.79
N ASN A 101 6.95 4.74 1.81
CA ASN A 101 8.37 4.51 2.07
C ASN A 101 9.01 3.38 1.23
N ASN A 102 8.61 3.25 -0.04
CA ASN A 102 9.05 2.22 -0.96
C ASN A 102 8.69 0.76 -0.57
N ALA A 103 7.70 0.56 0.29
CA ALA A 103 7.16 -0.77 0.60
C ALA A 103 6.04 -1.12 -0.41
N TYR A 104 6.41 -1.79 -1.49
CA TYR A 104 5.55 -2.08 -2.63
C TYR A 104 4.77 -3.38 -2.43
N ILE A 105 3.54 -3.28 -1.92
CA ILE A 105 2.66 -4.43 -1.68
C ILE A 105 1.90 -4.87 -2.94
N ALA A 106 1.62 -3.94 -3.84
CA ALA A 106 0.95 -4.16 -5.11
C ALA A 106 1.77 -3.52 -6.25
N PRO A 107 2.93 -4.12 -6.64
CA PRO A 107 3.90 -3.47 -7.55
C PRO A 107 3.34 -3.08 -8.90
N GLN A 108 2.28 -3.75 -9.36
CA GLN A 108 1.63 -3.55 -10.66
C GLN A 108 0.46 -2.56 -10.61
N ALA A 109 0.06 -2.09 -9.42
CA ALA A 109 -1.07 -1.19 -9.27
C ALA A 109 -0.82 0.16 -9.94
N THR A 110 -1.82 0.65 -10.65
CA THR A 110 -1.84 1.94 -11.33
C THR A 110 -3.11 2.70 -11.00
N LEU A 111 -2.98 4.03 -10.84
CA LEU A 111 -4.06 4.89 -10.34
C LEU A 111 -5.17 5.19 -11.37
N ASN A 112 -5.13 4.64 -12.59
CA ASN A 112 -6.02 5.05 -13.67
C ASN A 112 -6.50 3.93 -14.59
N ASP A 113 -6.34 2.67 -14.19
CA ASP A 113 -6.76 1.51 -15.00
C ASP A 113 -8.11 0.92 -14.60
N GLY A 114 -8.70 1.46 -13.53
CA GLY A 114 -10.02 1.05 -13.04
C GLY A 114 -10.04 -0.31 -12.37
N LEU A 115 -8.92 -0.76 -11.80
CA LEU A 115 -8.78 -2.05 -11.12
C LEU A 115 -8.18 -1.89 -9.72
N LEU A 116 -8.50 -2.82 -8.87
CA LEU A 116 -7.81 -3.08 -7.59
C LEU A 116 -6.80 -4.19 -7.80
N ASP A 117 -5.58 -3.99 -7.35
CA ASP A 117 -4.57 -5.03 -7.27
C ASP A 117 -4.63 -5.70 -5.89
N VAL A 118 -5.15 -6.92 -5.84
CA VAL A 118 -5.32 -7.68 -4.60
C VAL A 118 -4.10 -8.55 -4.39
N THR A 119 -3.42 -8.36 -3.26
CA THR A 119 -2.26 -9.14 -2.84
C THR A 119 -2.62 -9.94 -1.59
N ILE A 120 -2.51 -11.26 -1.68
CA ILE A 120 -2.75 -12.18 -0.58
C ILE A 120 -1.41 -12.77 -0.16
N LEU A 121 -1.01 -12.57 1.09
CA LEU A 121 0.13 -13.26 1.69
C LEU A 121 -0.37 -14.48 2.45
N GLU A 122 -0.02 -15.66 1.94
CA GLU A 122 -0.30 -16.93 2.60
C GLU A 122 0.54 -17.12 3.87
N PRO A 123 0.24 -18.09 4.74
CA PRO A 123 1.07 -18.40 5.89
C PRO A 123 2.52 -18.68 5.48
N PHE A 124 3.45 -18.10 6.20
CA PHE A 124 4.88 -18.20 5.95
C PHE A 124 5.65 -18.50 7.24
N THR A 125 6.92 -18.82 7.14
CA THR A 125 7.82 -19.11 8.26
C THR A 125 8.84 -17.98 8.45
N VAL A 126 9.56 -18.01 9.56
CA VAL A 126 10.64 -17.04 9.83
C VAL A 126 11.71 -17.05 8.72
N LEU A 127 11.91 -18.22 8.08
CA LEU A 127 12.88 -18.38 6.99
C LEU A 127 12.45 -17.62 5.70
N ASP A 128 11.15 -17.38 5.52
CA ASP A 128 10.62 -16.65 4.37
C ASP A 128 10.78 -15.11 4.54
N VAL A 129 10.95 -14.61 5.78
CA VAL A 129 10.96 -13.17 6.11
C VAL A 129 12.02 -12.37 5.35
N PRO A 130 13.29 -12.80 5.24
CA PRO A 130 14.30 -12.04 4.50
C PRO A 130 13.94 -11.87 3.02
N SER A 131 13.44 -12.93 2.37
CA SER A 131 13.02 -12.89 0.98
C SER A 131 11.80 -11.98 0.77
N LEU A 132 10.77 -12.13 1.61
CA LEU A 132 9.57 -11.28 1.57
C LEU A 132 9.91 -9.80 1.76
N SER A 133 10.77 -9.49 2.76
CA SER A 133 11.20 -8.11 3.00
C SER A 133 11.99 -7.54 1.82
N PHE A 134 12.97 -8.27 1.30
CA PHE A 134 13.75 -7.86 0.15
C PHE A 134 12.85 -7.57 -1.06
N GLN A 135 11.93 -8.47 -1.38
CA GLN A 135 11.02 -8.34 -2.52
C GLN A 135 10.02 -7.20 -2.35
N LEU A 136 9.54 -6.94 -1.10
CA LEU A 136 8.65 -5.83 -0.80
C LEU A 136 9.28 -4.47 -1.17
N PHE A 137 10.57 -4.28 -0.86
CA PHE A 137 11.28 -3.04 -1.16
C PHE A 137 11.83 -2.96 -2.59
N ASN A 138 11.97 -4.09 -3.29
CA ASN A 138 12.45 -4.16 -4.67
C ASN A 138 11.34 -4.29 -5.72
N LYS A 139 10.08 -4.07 -5.37
CA LYS A 139 8.94 -4.16 -6.29
C LYS A 139 8.74 -5.54 -6.93
N THR A 140 9.13 -6.60 -6.26
CA THR A 140 9.06 -7.99 -6.78
C THR A 140 8.31 -8.92 -5.84
N ILE A 141 7.52 -8.37 -4.90
CA ILE A 141 6.78 -9.17 -3.93
C ILE A 141 5.79 -10.13 -4.59
N ASP A 142 5.21 -9.72 -5.72
CA ASP A 142 4.32 -10.51 -6.57
C ASP A 142 4.95 -11.77 -7.16
N GLN A 143 6.29 -11.87 -7.18
CA GLN A 143 7.04 -13.06 -7.63
C GLN A 143 7.28 -14.07 -6.50
N ASN A 144 6.91 -13.76 -5.25
CA ASN A 144 7.11 -14.67 -4.13
C ASN A 144 6.09 -15.82 -4.18
N SER A 145 6.54 -17.04 -3.90
CA SER A 145 5.67 -18.23 -3.89
C SER A 145 4.54 -18.20 -2.86
N ARG A 146 4.70 -17.42 -1.78
CA ARG A 146 3.69 -17.20 -0.74
C ARG A 146 2.68 -16.12 -1.09
N ILE A 147 2.86 -15.43 -2.21
CA ILE A 147 1.99 -14.36 -2.66
C ILE A 147 1.07 -14.87 -3.77
N LYS A 148 -0.20 -14.51 -3.66
CA LYS A 148 -1.19 -14.63 -4.74
C LYS A 148 -1.67 -13.25 -5.09
N THR A 149 -1.72 -12.93 -6.37
CA THR A 149 -2.18 -11.64 -6.87
C THR A 149 -3.39 -11.81 -7.78
N PHE A 150 -4.34 -10.89 -7.66
CA PHE A 150 -5.54 -10.84 -8.49
C PHE A 150 -5.81 -9.39 -8.84
N ARG A 151 -6.55 -9.17 -9.92
CA ARG A 151 -7.03 -7.86 -10.31
C ARG A 151 -8.54 -7.91 -10.50
N CYS A 152 -9.27 -7.01 -9.87
CA CYS A 152 -10.73 -6.98 -9.92
C CYS A 152 -11.26 -5.56 -9.78
N GLN A 153 -12.55 -5.36 -10.08
CA GLN A 153 -13.22 -4.08 -9.85
C GLN A 153 -13.92 -4.06 -8.49
N THR A 154 -14.37 -5.23 -8.06
CA THR A 154 -15.05 -5.44 -6.78
C THR A 154 -14.51 -6.67 -6.09
N LEU A 155 -14.37 -6.57 -4.78
CA LEU A 155 -13.97 -7.66 -3.91
C LEU A 155 -14.85 -7.64 -2.66
N ARG A 156 -15.50 -8.75 -2.35
CA ARG A 156 -16.09 -8.99 -1.04
C ARG A 156 -15.22 -9.95 -0.26
N ILE A 157 -14.84 -9.56 0.94
CA ILE A 157 -14.08 -10.38 1.89
C ILE A 157 -15.02 -10.80 2.99
N HIS A 158 -15.25 -12.11 3.11
CA HIS A 158 -15.97 -12.68 4.24
C HIS A 158 -15.00 -13.35 5.21
N ARG A 159 -15.19 -13.08 6.51
CA ARG A 159 -14.40 -13.63 7.63
C ARG A 159 -15.30 -14.12 8.75
N SER A 160 -14.78 -15.01 9.60
CA SER A 160 -15.58 -15.70 10.64
C SER A 160 -16.01 -14.81 11.80
N LYS A 161 -15.45 -13.61 11.94
CA LYS A 161 -15.73 -12.67 13.05
C LYS A 161 -15.39 -11.23 12.63
N PRO A 162 -16.02 -10.22 13.25
CA PRO A 162 -15.62 -8.84 13.14
C PRO A 162 -14.14 -8.63 13.51
N GLY A 163 -13.47 -7.69 12.86
CA GLY A 163 -12.06 -7.41 13.13
C GLY A 163 -11.61 -6.08 12.56
N VAL A 164 -10.33 -5.80 12.71
CA VAL A 164 -9.72 -4.57 12.20
C VAL A 164 -9.53 -4.68 10.69
N VAL A 165 -9.77 -3.57 10.01
CA VAL A 165 -9.32 -3.28 8.65
C VAL A 165 -8.45 -2.04 8.70
N HIS A 166 -7.67 -1.77 7.66
CA HIS A 166 -7.04 -0.47 7.49
C HIS A 166 -7.40 0.12 6.12
N PHE A 167 -7.33 1.43 6.02
CA PHE A 167 -7.39 2.21 4.79
C PHE A 167 -6.39 3.36 4.90
N ASP A 168 -5.46 3.44 3.96
CA ASP A 168 -4.35 4.40 3.94
C ASP A 168 -3.57 4.50 5.28
N GLY A 169 -3.49 3.38 6.01
CA GLY A 169 -2.83 3.29 7.31
C GLY A 169 -3.71 3.54 8.53
N ASP A 170 -4.94 4.03 8.36
CA ASP A 170 -5.89 4.26 9.45
C ASP A 170 -6.67 2.99 9.79
N PRO A 171 -6.69 2.53 11.06
CA PRO A 171 -7.40 1.33 11.46
C PRO A 171 -8.86 1.62 11.80
N MET A 172 -9.76 0.68 11.44
CA MET A 172 -11.17 0.71 11.80
C MET A 172 -11.68 -0.70 12.10
N MET A 173 -12.62 -0.81 13.04
CA MET A 173 -13.37 -2.07 13.26
C MET A 173 -14.48 -2.19 12.23
N MET A 174 -14.54 -3.33 11.53
CA MET A 174 -15.63 -3.68 10.62
C MET A 174 -16.20 -5.07 10.91
N GLY A 175 -17.39 -5.34 10.38
CA GLY A 175 -18.07 -6.62 10.51
C GLY A 175 -17.37 -7.78 9.80
N GLU A 176 -18.11 -8.87 9.66
CA GLU A 176 -17.64 -10.09 9.00
C GLU A 176 -17.53 -9.93 7.48
N ASN A 177 -18.37 -9.07 6.89
CA ASN A 177 -18.35 -8.75 5.47
C ASN A 177 -17.70 -7.39 5.24
N VAL A 178 -16.72 -7.36 4.36
CA VAL A 178 -15.98 -6.16 3.97
C VAL A 178 -16.03 -6.07 2.45
N ASP A 179 -16.71 -5.05 1.95
CA ASP A 179 -16.83 -4.79 0.51
C ASP A 179 -15.78 -3.77 0.09
N VAL A 180 -14.99 -4.10 -0.94
CA VAL A 180 -13.98 -3.21 -1.53
C VAL A 180 -14.32 -3.01 -2.99
N LYS A 181 -14.30 -1.76 -3.46
CA LYS A 181 -14.56 -1.43 -4.87
C LYS A 181 -13.72 -0.27 -5.34
N ILE A 182 -13.39 -0.28 -6.64
CA ILE A 182 -12.75 0.84 -7.31
C ILE A 182 -13.78 1.86 -7.81
N MET A 183 -13.48 3.13 -7.62
CA MET A 183 -14.24 4.27 -8.13
C MET A 183 -13.44 4.91 -9.26
N LYS A 184 -13.77 4.53 -10.50
CA LYS A 184 -13.03 4.95 -11.69
C LYS A 184 -13.13 6.44 -11.92
N LYS A 185 -11.98 7.08 -12.19
CA LYS A 185 -11.89 8.51 -12.54
C LYS A 185 -12.60 9.43 -11.55
N GLY A 186 -12.58 9.03 -10.27
CA GLY A 186 -13.37 9.68 -9.24
C GLY A 186 -12.68 10.82 -8.51
N LEU A 187 -11.38 11.07 -8.78
CA LEU A 187 -10.60 12.10 -8.10
C LEU A 187 -9.78 12.90 -9.09
N GLN A 188 -9.86 14.23 -8.99
CA GLN A 188 -8.98 15.15 -9.71
C GLN A 188 -7.82 15.57 -8.82
N VAL A 189 -6.60 15.44 -9.32
CA VAL A 189 -5.37 15.80 -8.60
C VAL A 189 -4.53 16.75 -9.44
N ILE A 190 -3.78 17.63 -8.78
CA ILE A 190 -2.82 18.51 -9.46
C ILE A 190 -1.46 17.82 -9.40
N VAL A 191 -0.89 17.55 -10.57
CA VAL A 191 0.41 16.90 -10.71
C VAL A 191 1.43 17.85 -11.37
N PRO A 192 2.73 17.72 -11.05
CA PRO A 192 3.77 18.47 -11.76
C PRO A 192 3.78 18.13 -13.25
N ARG A 193 4.05 19.12 -14.13
CA ARG A 193 4.18 18.87 -15.58
C ARG A 193 5.27 17.86 -15.95
N ASP A 194 6.28 17.71 -15.09
CA ASP A 194 7.41 16.81 -15.32
C ASP A 194 7.21 15.42 -14.71
N ALA A 195 6.02 15.12 -14.16
CA ALA A 195 5.72 13.82 -13.53
C ALA A 195 5.84 12.64 -14.53
N GLU A 196 5.54 12.85 -15.81
CA GLU A 196 5.72 11.82 -16.85
C GLU A 196 7.19 11.49 -17.15
N LYS A 197 8.14 12.42 -16.82
CA LYS A 197 9.57 12.20 -17.04
C LYS A 197 10.29 11.56 -15.85
N ASP A 198 9.68 11.53 -14.69
CA ASP A 198 10.36 11.13 -13.43
C ASP A 198 10.47 9.61 -13.22
N THR A 199 9.75 8.81 -13.99
CA THR A 199 9.88 7.33 -13.93
C THR A 199 11.22 6.82 -14.50
N SER A 200 11.90 7.60 -15.37
CA SER A 200 13.21 7.24 -15.92
C SER A 200 14.40 7.69 -15.05
N ASN A 201 14.19 8.59 -14.09
CA ASN A 201 15.26 9.28 -13.37
C ASN A 201 15.59 8.75 -11.96
N VAL A 202 14.87 7.75 -11.44
CA VAL A 202 15.18 7.19 -10.12
C VAL A 202 16.56 6.51 -10.10
N LEU A 203 16.91 5.80 -11.17
CA LEU A 203 18.23 5.20 -11.34
C LEU A 203 19.33 6.26 -11.49
N GLN A 204 19.06 7.34 -12.23
CA GLN A 204 19.98 8.44 -12.42
C GLN A 204 20.26 9.17 -11.08
N ARG A 205 19.23 9.49 -10.31
CA ARG A 205 19.36 10.12 -8.98
C ARG A 205 20.10 9.24 -7.98
N ALA A 206 19.84 7.92 -7.99
CA ALA A 206 20.59 6.98 -7.17
C ALA A 206 22.08 6.94 -7.57
N GLN A 207 22.36 6.98 -8.87
CA GLN A 207 23.73 7.03 -9.40
C GLN A 207 24.43 8.34 -9.04
N ASP A 208 23.75 9.48 -9.16
CA ASP A 208 24.26 10.81 -8.81
C ASP A 208 24.54 10.93 -7.31
N TYR A 209 23.66 10.36 -6.47
CA TYR A 209 23.87 10.28 -5.02
C TYR A 209 25.09 9.43 -4.65
N ILE A 210 25.25 8.25 -5.29
CA ILE A 210 26.41 7.36 -5.09
C ILE A 210 27.71 8.03 -5.56
N ASN A 211 27.66 8.76 -6.67
CA ASN A 211 28.81 9.48 -7.20
C ASN A 211 29.19 10.68 -6.32
N GLY A 212 28.22 11.36 -5.71
CA GLY A 212 28.45 12.42 -4.73
C GLY A 212 29.13 11.94 -3.45
N LEU A 213 28.82 10.73 -2.99
CA LEU A 213 29.46 10.12 -1.81
C LEU A 213 30.91 9.67 -2.05
N LYS A 214 31.34 9.49 -3.31
CA LYS A 214 32.72 9.12 -3.66
C LYS A 214 33.70 10.32 -3.73
N GLN A 215 33.19 11.56 -3.58
CA GLN A 215 33.98 12.80 -3.64
C GLN A 215 34.21 13.42 -2.26
N ILE A 216 33.82 12.77 -1.18
CA ILE A 216 34.14 13.09 0.21
C ILE A 216 35.12 12.06 0.77
#